data_cbd244b58f7216a0cce3528c85c07959
#
_entry.id   cbd244b58f7216a0cce3528c85c07959
#
_cell.length_a   1.000
_cell.length_b   1.000
_cell.length_c   1.000
_cell.angle_alpha   90.00
_cell.angle_beta   90.00
_cell.angle_gamma   90.00
#
_symmetry.space_group_name_H-M   'P 1'
#
loop_
_entity.id
_entity.type
_entity.pdbx_description
1 polymer ?
#
loop_
_entity_poly.entity_id
_entity_poly.type
_entity_poly.pdbx_seq_one_letter_code
_entity_poly.pdbx_strand_id
1 'polypeptide(L)'
;MLINPIASGSSGNAYYISDGQSSLLLDAGIPLAQIQAGCGYKVSQLSGCLVTHGHGDHVKAAKALARMGVNIYTSQGTADMANLTGHRICTVRALESFHAGTFEVLPFDVEHDVPEPLGFLIRSTVTGEKVLYFTDTVYIKYTFIGLTHIMMEANYDPETMEQNVKEGRIHAAVRLVGLVPVQLAAAALPR
;
A
#
# COMPACT_ATOMS: atom_id res chain seq x y z
N MET A 1 -11.35 -9.22 -1.26
CA MET A 1 -10.20 -8.81 -0.41
C MET A 1 -10.68 -7.94 0.73
N LEU A 2 -10.24 -8.19 1.95
CA LEU A 2 -10.46 -7.30 3.10
C LEU A 2 -9.39 -6.21 3.09
N ILE A 3 -9.80 -4.96 3.22
CA ILE A 3 -8.91 -3.81 3.38
C ILE A 3 -9.35 -3.07 4.64
N ASN A 4 -8.45 -2.95 5.60
CA ASN A 4 -8.70 -2.31 6.90
C ASN A 4 -7.67 -1.20 7.14
N PRO A 5 -8.04 0.07 6.98
CA PRO A 5 -7.20 1.20 7.39
C PRO A 5 -7.02 1.19 8.91
N ILE A 6 -5.78 1.05 9.38
CA ILE A 6 -5.46 1.15 10.81
C ILE A 6 -5.22 2.62 11.17
N ALA A 7 -4.49 3.31 10.31
CA ALA A 7 -4.28 4.75 10.41
C ALA A 7 -3.97 5.33 9.05
N SER A 8 -4.19 6.63 8.94
CA SER A 8 -3.98 7.38 7.72
C SER A 8 -3.91 8.88 7.95
N GLY A 9 -2.97 9.50 7.25
CA GLY A 9 -2.70 10.92 7.27
C GLY A 9 -1.28 11.24 7.77
N SER A 10 -0.97 12.52 7.90
CA SER A 10 0.36 13.03 8.26
C SER A 10 0.89 12.57 9.63
N SER A 11 0.07 11.97 10.47
CA SER A 11 0.51 11.37 11.74
C SER A 11 1.02 9.94 11.60
N GLY A 12 0.80 9.33 10.45
CA GLY A 12 1.31 8.02 10.06
C GLY A 12 0.28 7.15 9.34
N ASN A 13 0.78 6.34 8.43
CA ASN A 13 0.04 5.48 7.53
C ASN A 13 0.28 4.01 7.87
N ALA A 14 -0.78 3.23 7.96
CA ALA A 14 -0.72 1.78 8.12
C ALA A 14 -2.06 1.14 7.70
N TYR A 15 -2.01 0.15 6.80
CA TYR A 15 -3.20 -0.53 6.29
C TYR A 15 -2.99 -2.03 6.34
N TYR A 16 -3.97 -2.73 6.87
CA TYR A 16 -4.00 -4.19 6.84
C TYR A 16 -4.83 -4.66 5.64
N ILE A 17 -4.28 -5.54 4.83
CA ILE A 17 -5.02 -6.21 3.76
C ILE A 17 -4.98 -7.72 3.92
N SER A 18 -6.07 -8.43 3.55
CA SER A 18 -6.13 -9.89 3.58
C SER A 18 -7.03 -10.43 2.47
N ASP A 19 -6.62 -11.55 1.90
CA ASP A 19 -7.42 -12.33 0.96
C ASP A 19 -8.13 -13.54 1.61
N GLY A 20 -8.04 -13.63 2.94
CA GLY A 20 -8.57 -14.73 3.74
C GLY A 20 -7.58 -15.86 4.00
N GLN A 21 -6.51 -15.99 3.19
CA GLN A 21 -5.46 -16.99 3.37
C GLN A 21 -4.13 -16.35 3.82
N SER A 22 -3.78 -15.23 3.26
CA SER A 22 -2.60 -14.43 3.62
C SER A 22 -3.00 -13.02 4.00
N SER A 23 -2.07 -12.31 4.65
CA SER A 23 -2.25 -10.91 4.99
C SER A 23 -0.95 -10.11 4.86
N LEU A 24 -1.07 -8.85 4.47
CA LEU A 24 0.02 -7.89 4.39
C LEU A 24 -0.30 -6.65 5.21
N LEU A 25 0.74 -5.99 5.66
CA LEU A 25 0.69 -4.61 6.13
C LEU A 25 1.23 -3.70 5.03
N LEU A 26 0.56 -2.60 4.75
CA LEU A 26 1.01 -1.56 3.84
C LEU A 26 1.36 -0.35 4.67
N ASP A 27 2.62 0.04 4.62
CA ASP A 27 3.30 0.99 5.49
C ASP A 27 3.20 0.67 7.00
N ALA A 28 4.10 1.25 7.77
CA ALA A 28 4.26 1.04 9.20
C ALA A 28 4.55 2.35 9.93
N GLY A 29 3.84 3.42 9.54
CA GLY A 29 4.12 4.79 9.97
C GLY A 29 3.63 5.16 11.37
N ILE A 30 2.98 4.25 12.08
CA ILE A 30 2.39 4.48 13.40
C ILE A 30 3.08 3.64 14.48
N PRO A 31 2.84 3.92 15.78
CA PRO A 31 3.39 3.10 16.86
C PRO A 31 3.02 1.62 16.73
N LEU A 32 3.98 0.73 17.02
CA LEU A 32 3.82 -0.72 16.93
C LEU A 32 2.57 -1.24 17.66
N ALA A 33 2.26 -0.71 18.85
CA ALA A 33 1.09 -1.12 19.62
C ALA A 33 -0.24 -0.90 18.87
N GLN A 34 -0.33 0.18 18.09
CA GLN A 34 -1.51 0.46 17.26
C GLN A 34 -1.58 -0.51 16.07
N ILE A 35 -0.44 -0.83 15.44
CA ILE A 35 -0.37 -1.86 14.39
C ILE A 35 -0.80 -3.22 14.96
N GLN A 36 -0.30 -3.61 16.12
CA GLN A 36 -0.68 -4.86 16.79
C GLN A 36 -2.19 -4.94 17.02
N ALA A 37 -2.80 -3.88 17.56
CA ALA A 37 -4.24 -3.82 17.78
C ALA A 37 -5.01 -3.89 16.45
N GLY A 38 -4.60 -3.13 15.43
CA GLY A 38 -5.23 -3.09 14.12
C GLY A 38 -5.14 -4.42 13.35
N CYS A 39 -4.08 -5.20 13.59
CA CYS A 39 -3.90 -6.56 13.07
C CYS A 39 -4.52 -7.64 14.00
N GLY A 40 -5.33 -7.28 14.98
CA GLY A 40 -5.92 -8.22 15.94
C GLY A 40 -4.88 -9.04 16.70
N TYR A 41 -3.73 -8.44 17.01
CA TYR A 41 -2.56 -9.06 17.67
C TYR A 41 -1.95 -10.26 16.93
N LYS A 42 -2.15 -10.33 15.61
CA LYS A 42 -1.64 -11.40 14.74
C LYS A 42 -0.49 -10.95 13.83
N VAL A 43 0.27 -9.95 14.25
CA VAL A 43 1.38 -9.37 13.46
C VAL A 43 2.39 -10.42 13.00
N SER A 44 2.70 -11.44 13.84
CA SER A 44 3.61 -12.54 13.46
C SER A 44 3.08 -13.46 12.36
N GLN A 45 1.80 -13.35 12.00
CA GLN A 45 1.17 -14.12 10.91
C GLN A 45 1.15 -13.35 9.59
N LEU A 46 1.60 -12.09 9.58
CA LEU A 46 1.72 -11.33 8.35
C LEU A 46 2.70 -11.98 7.38
N SER A 47 2.32 -12.12 6.13
CA SER A 47 3.21 -12.56 5.05
C SER A 47 4.30 -11.53 4.75
N GLY A 48 4.10 -10.29 5.17
CA GLY A 48 5.08 -9.21 5.08
C GLY A 48 4.48 -7.83 5.34
N CYS A 49 5.38 -6.85 5.38
CA CYS A 49 5.05 -5.44 5.39
C CYS A 49 5.69 -4.79 4.15
N LEU A 50 4.88 -4.11 3.33
CA LEU A 50 5.35 -3.34 2.18
C LEU A 50 5.53 -1.90 2.65
N VAL A 51 6.71 -1.32 2.48
CA VAL A 51 7.01 0.06 2.87
C VAL A 51 7.30 0.87 1.61
N THR A 52 6.52 1.94 1.40
CA THR A 52 6.59 2.76 0.20
C THR A 52 7.85 3.61 0.15
N HIS A 53 8.19 4.30 1.25
CA HIS A 53 9.33 5.18 1.30
C HIS A 53 9.82 5.45 2.74
N GLY A 54 10.93 6.21 2.89
CA GLY A 54 11.68 6.33 4.13
C GLY A 54 11.21 7.39 5.13
N HIS A 55 10.12 8.12 4.89
CA HIS A 55 9.60 9.09 5.85
C HIS A 55 9.04 8.41 7.11
N GLY A 56 9.14 9.09 8.25
CA GLY A 56 8.78 8.53 9.55
C GLY A 56 7.33 8.08 9.68
N ASP A 57 6.41 8.75 9.00
CA ASP A 57 4.99 8.43 8.94
C ASP A 57 4.63 7.25 8.02
N HIS A 58 5.64 6.59 7.40
CA HIS A 58 5.52 5.37 6.62
C HIS A 58 6.38 4.22 7.16
N VAL A 59 7.49 4.51 7.87
CA VAL A 59 8.50 3.48 8.21
C VAL A 59 8.71 3.28 9.72
N LYS A 60 8.10 4.10 10.57
CA LYS A 60 8.32 4.22 12.03
C LYS A 60 8.44 2.89 12.78
N ALA A 61 7.53 1.94 12.52
CA ALA A 61 7.52 0.66 13.21
C ALA A 61 8.20 -0.47 12.42
N ALA A 62 8.69 -0.24 11.19
CA ALA A 62 9.25 -1.28 10.32
C ALA A 62 10.37 -2.09 10.99
N LYS A 63 11.29 -1.40 11.68
CA LYS A 63 12.38 -2.06 12.42
C LYS A 63 11.89 -2.96 13.57
N ALA A 64 10.83 -2.54 14.25
CA ALA A 64 10.22 -3.33 15.32
C ALA A 64 9.47 -4.56 14.76
N LEU A 65 8.77 -4.40 13.64
CA LEU A 65 8.11 -5.50 12.92
C LEU A 65 9.13 -6.54 12.44
N ALA A 66 10.27 -6.10 11.87
CA ALA A 66 11.36 -6.99 11.47
C ALA A 66 11.88 -7.82 12.63
N ARG A 67 12.04 -7.22 13.82
CA ARG A 67 12.43 -7.92 15.06
C ARG A 67 11.40 -8.95 15.53
N MET A 68 10.12 -8.76 15.19
CA MET A 68 9.04 -9.70 15.46
C MET A 68 8.92 -10.80 14.40
N GLY A 69 9.83 -10.84 13.42
CA GLY A 69 9.87 -11.87 12.40
C GLY A 69 9.13 -11.55 11.11
N VAL A 70 8.59 -10.35 10.97
CA VAL A 70 7.91 -9.89 9.74
C VAL A 70 8.95 -9.48 8.70
N ASN A 71 8.82 -9.96 7.47
CA ASN A 71 9.64 -9.49 6.35
C ASN A 71 9.19 -8.08 5.94
N ILE A 72 10.14 -7.18 5.78
CA ILE A 72 9.91 -5.81 5.33
C ILE A 72 10.39 -5.72 3.88
N TYR A 73 9.47 -5.50 2.96
CA TYR A 73 9.75 -5.31 1.53
C TYR A 73 9.77 -3.82 1.22
N THR A 74 10.89 -3.33 0.73
CA THR A 74 11.09 -1.91 0.40
C THR A 74 12.25 -1.74 -0.58
N SER A 75 12.47 -0.52 -1.11
CA SER A 75 13.64 -0.24 -1.94
C SER A 75 14.94 -0.19 -1.13
N GLN A 76 16.09 -0.27 -1.80
CA GLN A 76 17.38 -0.08 -1.14
C GLN A 76 17.49 1.34 -0.59
N GLY A 77 17.09 2.37 -1.37
CA GLY A 77 17.13 3.76 -0.93
C GLY A 77 16.29 4.03 0.32
N THR A 78 15.09 3.42 0.40
CA THR A 78 14.25 3.47 1.60
C THR A 78 14.91 2.76 2.79
N ALA A 79 15.49 1.59 2.58
CA ALA A 79 16.17 0.84 3.63
C ALA A 79 17.36 1.62 4.21
N ASP A 80 18.15 2.25 3.34
CA ASP A 80 19.30 3.07 3.74
C ASP A 80 18.86 4.33 4.49
N MET A 81 17.87 5.05 3.96
CA MET A 81 17.33 6.27 4.58
C MET A 81 16.77 6.00 5.99
N ALA A 82 16.05 4.89 6.16
CA ALA A 82 15.45 4.51 7.43
C ALA A 82 16.38 3.67 8.34
N ASN A 83 17.62 3.42 7.92
CA ASN A 83 18.57 2.56 8.63
C ASN A 83 18.00 1.17 8.97
N LEU A 84 17.29 0.57 8.01
CA LEU A 84 16.76 -0.79 8.13
C LEU A 84 17.84 -1.79 7.74
N THR A 85 18.16 -2.70 8.64
CA THR A 85 19.19 -3.73 8.44
C THR A 85 18.76 -5.08 8.99
N GLY A 86 19.33 -6.15 8.46
CA GLY A 86 19.10 -7.50 8.92
C GLY A 86 18.37 -8.38 7.91
N HIS A 87 18.31 -9.68 8.17
CA HIS A 87 17.82 -10.70 7.23
C HIS A 87 16.33 -10.63 6.92
N ARG A 88 15.57 -9.83 7.67
CA ARG A 88 14.14 -9.58 7.43
C ARG A 88 13.90 -8.35 6.55
N ILE A 89 14.93 -7.63 6.19
CA ILE A 89 14.82 -6.52 5.24
C ILE A 89 15.05 -7.08 3.85
N CYS A 90 13.99 -7.12 3.07
CA CYS A 90 13.96 -7.67 1.74
C CYS A 90 13.91 -6.52 0.74
N THR A 91 15.04 -6.16 0.17
CA THR A 91 15.08 -5.09 -0.84
C THR A 91 14.49 -5.57 -2.15
N VAL A 92 13.56 -4.78 -2.70
CA VAL A 92 12.87 -5.02 -3.96
C VAL A 92 13.15 -3.89 -4.94
N ARG A 93 12.98 -4.16 -6.23
CA ARG A 93 13.20 -3.18 -7.29
C ARG A 93 11.92 -2.92 -8.06
N ALA A 94 11.77 -1.69 -8.54
CA ALA A 94 10.67 -1.34 -9.42
C ALA A 94 10.64 -2.28 -10.64
N LEU A 95 9.43 -2.72 -11.02
CA LEU A 95 9.12 -3.61 -12.14
C LEU A 95 9.64 -5.06 -12.00
N GLU A 96 10.17 -5.45 -10.84
CA GLU A 96 10.52 -6.84 -10.53
C GLU A 96 9.49 -7.42 -9.54
N SER A 97 8.62 -8.33 -10.01
CA SER A 97 7.59 -8.91 -9.16
C SER A 97 8.16 -9.92 -8.18
N PHE A 98 7.52 -10.03 -7.01
CA PHE A 98 7.83 -11.03 -5.99
C PHE A 98 6.55 -11.56 -5.34
N HIS A 99 6.69 -12.60 -4.51
CA HIS A 99 5.57 -13.17 -3.76
C HIS A 99 5.71 -12.93 -2.26
N ALA A 100 4.61 -12.58 -1.61
CA ALA A 100 4.49 -12.51 -0.16
C ALA A 100 3.19 -13.25 0.27
N GLY A 101 3.34 -14.50 0.70
CA GLY A 101 2.20 -15.41 0.88
C GLY A 101 1.49 -15.67 -0.44
N THR A 102 0.17 -15.49 -0.46
CA THR A 102 -0.68 -15.62 -1.63
C THR A 102 -0.76 -14.36 -2.51
N PHE A 103 0.01 -13.34 -2.16
CA PHE A 103 0.05 -12.11 -2.94
C PHE A 103 1.25 -12.08 -3.90
N GLU A 104 0.98 -11.80 -5.15
CA GLU A 104 1.95 -11.37 -6.14
C GLU A 104 2.02 -9.86 -6.11
N VAL A 105 3.22 -9.32 -5.90
CA VAL A 105 3.46 -7.88 -5.71
C VAL A 105 4.41 -7.39 -6.78
N LEU A 106 3.98 -6.37 -7.51
CA LEU A 106 4.80 -5.64 -8.48
C LEU A 106 5.06 -4.23 -7.95
N PRO A 107 6.28 -3.94 -7.45
CA PRO A 107 6.67 -2.58 -7.11
C PRO A 107 6.78 -1.73 -8.38
N PHE A 108 6.51 -0.43 -8.28
CA PHE A 108 6.76 0.53 -9.35
C PHE A 108 7.27 1.84 -8.76
N ASP A 109 8.09 2.56 -9.51
CA ASP A 109 8.63 3.84 -9.08
C ASP A 109 7.54 4.93 -9.11
N VAL A 110 7.58 5.80 -8.13
CA VAL A 110 6.74 7.00 -8.02
C VAL A 110 7.62 8.25 -7.87
N GLU A 111 7.07 9.43 -8.11
CA GLU A 111 7.81 10.68 -7.96
C GLU A 111 7.58 11.30 -6.59
N HIS A 112 8.61 11.29 -5.77
CA HIS A 112 8.64 11.92 -4.45
C HIS A 112 10.07 12.35 -4.10
N ASP A 113 10.25 13.25 -3.14
CA ASP A 113 11.52 13.87 -2.75
C ASP A 113 12.40 13.01 -1.82
N VAL A 114 12.32 11.70 -1.95
CA VAL A 114 13.09 10.72 -1.18
C VAL A 114 13.79 9.71 -2.10
N PRO A 115 14.83 8.98 -1.62
CA PRO A 115 15.48 7.94 -2.42
C PRO A 115 14.56 6.76 -2.73
N GLU A 116 14.43 6.42 -4.01
CA GLU A 116 13.74 5.22 -4.53
C GLU A 116 12.36 4.96 -3.94
N PRO A 117 11.41 5.92 -3.98
CA PRO A 117 10.06 5.70 -3.46
C PRO A 117 9.30 4.73 -4.35
N LEU A 118 8.49 3.85 -3.76
CA LEU A 118 7.76 2.81 -4.46
C LEU A 118 6.25 2.91 -4.22
N GLY A 119 5.49 2.63 -5.27
CA GLY A 119 4.12 2.15 -5.18
C GLY A 119 4.08 0.63 -5.40
N PHE A 120 2.94 -0.01 -5.11
CA PHE A 120 2.77 -1.45 -5.22
C PHE A 120 1.47 -1.81 -5.95
N LEU A 121 1.57 -2.61 -7.00
CA LEU A 121 0.43 -3.34 -7.55
C LEU A 121 0.40 -4.71 -6.89
N ILE A 122 -0.67 -5.02 -6.16
CA ILE A 122 -0.81 -6.22 -5.35
C ILE A 122 -1.96 -7.05 -5.92
N ARG A 123 -1.68 -8.28 -6.34
CA ARG A 123 -2.69 -9.22 -6.82
C ARG A 123 -2.80 -10.42 -5.88
N SER A 124 -4.00 -10.72 -5.41
CA SER A 124 -4.25 -11.99 -4.73
C SER A 124 -4.35 -13.13 -5.76
N THR A 125 -3.59 -14.19 -5.54
CA THR A 125 -3.70 -15.43 -6.34
C THR A 125 -4.91 -16.27 -5.93
N VAL A 126 -5.53 -15.96 -4.79
CA VAL A 126 -6.72 -16.65 -4.26
C VAL A 126 -8.00 -16.04 -4.84
N THR A 127 -8.15 -14.71 -4.78
CA THR A 127 -9.38 -14.02 -5.20
C THR A 127 -9.29 -13.42 -6.59
N GLY A 128 -8.06 -13.26 -7.14
CA GLY A 128 -7.82 -12.58 -8.41
C GLY A 128 -7.93 -11.05 -8.31
N GLU A 129 -8.33 -10.51 -7.16
CA GLU A 129 -8.46 -9.06 -6.96
C GLU A 129 -7.12 -8.36 -7.00
N LYS A 130 -7.11 -7.13 -7.55
CA LYS A 130 -5.92 -6.29 -7.70
C LYS A 130 -6.08 -4.98 -6.95
N VAL A 131 -5.13 -4.69 -6.08
CA VAL A 131 -5.02 -3.43 -5.33
C VAL A 131 -3.85 -2.64 -5.87
N LEU A 132 -4.07 -1.39 -6.22
CA LEU A 132 -3.01 -0.42 -6.48
C LEU A 132 -2.84 0.42 -5.22
N TYR A 133 -1.62 0.41 -4.64
CA TYR A 133 -1.27 1.17 -3.45
C TYR A 133 -0.10 2.11 -3.72
N PHE A 134 -0.28 3.39 -3.42
CA PHE A 134 0.76 4.40 -3.50
C PHE A 134 0.38 5.61 -2.63
N THR A 135 1.40 6.34 -2.17
CA THR A 135 1.29 7.53 -1.31
C THR A 135 2.27 8.60 -1.79
N ASP A 136 2.07 9.84 -1.38
CA ASP A 136 3.02 10.94 -1.52
C ASP A 136 3.62 11.13 -2.93
N THR A 137 2.81 10.93 -3.95
CA THR A 137 3.24 11.17 -5.33
C THR A 137 2.29 12.11 -6.05
N VAL A 138 2.87 12.97 -6.86
CA VAL A 138 2.12 13.90 -7.71
C VAL A 138 1.79 13.29 -9.07
N TYR A 139 2.48 12.19 -9.45
CA TYR A 139 2.32 11.60 -10.77
C TYR A 139 2.70 10.11 -10.79
N ILE A 140 1.91 9.32 -11.54
CA ILE A 140 2.20 7.92 -11.85
C ILE A 140 2.29 7.78 -13.37
N LYS A 141 3.46 7.35 -13.87
CA LYS A 141 3.71 7.19 -15.31
C LYS A 141 3.16 5.90 -15.93
N TYR A 142 2.64 5.00 -15.09
CA TYR A 142 2.16 3.68 -15.51
C TYR A 142 0.64 3.64 -15.66
N THR A 143 0.17 2.79 -16.56
CA THR A 143 -1.25 2.44 -16.68
C THR A 143 -1.48 1.02 -16.18
N PHE A 144 -2.42 0.85 -15.28
CA PHE A 144 -2.75 -0.45 -14.68
C PHE A 144 -4.14 -0.92 -15.14
N ILE A 145 -4.23 -2.20 -15.55
CA ILE A 145 -5.48 -2.78 -16.07
C ILE A 145 -6.07 -3.78 -15.08
N GLY A 146 -7.40 -3.80 -15.01
CA GLY A 146 -8.15 -4.78 -14.20
C GLY A 146 -8.01 -4.54 -12.69
N LEU A 147 -7.81 -3.29 -12.27
CA LEU A 147 -7.83 -2.91 -10.86
C LEU A 147 -9.22 -3.15 -10.26
N THR A 148 -9.24 -3.66 -9.03
CA THR A 148 -10.47 -3.77 -8.23
C THR A 148 -10.51 -2.73 -7.12
N HIS A 149 -9.33 -2.29 -6.62
CA HIS A 149 -9.20 -1.30 -5.57
C HIS A 149 -8.03 -0.36 -5.88
N ILE A 150 -8.17 0.90 -5.51
CA ILE A 150 -7.07 1.87 -5.44
C ILE A 150 -7.00 2.38 -4.00
N MET A 151 -5.82 2.33 -3.42
CA MET A 151 -5.48 2.90 -2.13
C MET A 151 -4.43 3.98 -2.36
N MET A 152 -4.79 5.21 -2.10
CA MET A 152 -3.90 6.37 -2.26
C MET A 152 -4.11 7.33 -1.11
N GLU A 153 -3.07 8.05 -0.73
CA GLU A 153 -3.24 9.14 0.20
C GLU A 153 -4.02 10.29 -0.48
N ALA A 154 -5.11 10.70 0.15
CA ALA A 154 -6.06 11.62 -0.46
C ALA A 154 -5.73 13.09 -0.12
N ASN A 155 -4.55 13.56 -0.49
CA ASN A 155 -4.28 14.98 -0.65
C ASN A 155 -4.67 15.44 -2.07
N TYR A 156 -5.78 14.94 -2.61
CA TYR A 156 -6.19 15.28 -3.97
C TYR A 156 -7.49 16.09 -3.97
N ASP A 157 -7.60 16.93 -5.00
CA ASP A 157 -8.82 17.62 -5.33
C ASP A 157 -9.84 16.63 -5.96
N PRO A 158 -11.07 16.51 -5.42
CA PRO A 158 -12.11 15.64 -5.96
C PRO A 158 -12.40 15.87 -7.46
N GLU A 159 -12.30 17.12 -7.93
CA GLU A 159 -12.53 17.49 -9.34
C GLU A 159 -11.48 16.85 -10.26
N THR A 160 -10.21 16.82 -9.84
CA THR A 160 -9.11 16.17 -10.58
C THR A 160 -9.35 14.66 -10.70
N MET A 161 -9.91 14.03 -9.67
CA MET A 161 -10.23 12.59 -9.68
C MET A 161 -11.37 12.28 -10.66
N GLU A 162 -12.45 13.05 -10.62
CA GLU A 162 -13.55 12.91 -11.57
C GLU A 162 -13.08 13.09 -13.02
N GLN A 163 -12.17 14.01 -13.25
CA GLN A 163 -11.57 14.23 -14.56
C GLN A 163 -10.75 13.04 -15.03
N ASN A 164 -9.94 12.43 -14.16
CA ASN A 164 -9.18 11.23 -14.48
C ASN A 164 -10.07 10.01 -14.79
N VAL A 165 -11.21 9.89 -14.13
CA VAL A 165 -12.23 8.88 -14.47
C VAL A 165 -12.86 9.19 -15.83
N LYS A 166 -13.25 10.44 -16.10
CA LYS A 166 -13.84 10.88 -17.38
C LYS A 166 -12.87 10.70 -18.56
N GLU A 167 -11.59 10.92 -18.33
CA GLU A 167 -10.54 10.76 -19.34
C GLU A 167 -10.07 9.29 -19.53
N GLY A 168 -10.69 8.35 -18.82
CA GLY A 168 -10.37 6.92 -18.92
C GLY A 168 -9.03 6.52 -18.33
N ARG A 169 -8.38 7.39 -17.57
CA ARG A 169 -7.14 7.09 -16.85
C ARG A 169 -7.38 6.15 -15.67
N ILE A 170 -8.59 6.24 -15.10
CA ILE A 170 -9.09 5.37 -14.03
C ILE A 170 -10.43 4.80 -14.47
N HIS A 171 -10.60 3.47 -14.41
CA HIS A 171 -11.86 2.84 -14.76
C HIS A 171 -12.92 3.12 -13.69
N ALA A 172 -14.13 3.53 -14.10
CA ALA A 172 -15.22 3.93 -13.19
C ALA A 172 -15.69 2.84 -12.20
N ALA A 173 -15.38 1.56 -12.45
CA ALA A 173 -15.70 0.44 -11.55
C ALA A 173 -14.65 0.22 -10.45
N VAL A 174 -13.56 1.00 -10.41
CA VAL A 174 -12.51 0.87 -9.40
C VAL A 174 -13.00 1.44 -8.08
N ARG A 175 -12.90 0.66 -7.01
CA ARG A 175 -13.20 1.13 -5.66
C ARG A 175 -12.02 1.93 -5.11
N LEU A 176 -12.26 3.20 -4.81
CA LEU A 176 -11.31 4.03 -4.09
C LEU A 176 -11.39 3.69 -2.61
N VAL A 177 -10.29 3.24 -2.05
CA VAL A 177 -10.09 3.10 -0.62
C VAL A 177 -9.19 4.25 -0.19
N GLY A 178 -9.76 5.42 -0.09
CA GLY A 178 -9.07 6.62 0.36
C GLY A 178 -9.60 7.03 1.72
N LEU A 179 -8.87 7.84 2.39
CA LEU A 179 -8.95 8.23 3.78
C LEU A 179 -9.78 9.47 4.05
N VAL A 180 -10.62 9.83 3.14
CA VAL A 180 -11.69 10.77 3.40
C VAL A 180 -12.99 9.98 3.33
N PRO A 181 -13.98 10.19 4.21
CA PRO A 181 -15.30 9.62 4.03
C PRO A 181 -15.90 10.23 2.77
N VAL A 182 -15.60 9.65 1.63
CA VAL A 182 -16.25 10.00 0.39
C VAL A 182 -17.61 9.34 0.43
N GLN A 183 -18.64 10.12 0.68
CA GLN A 183 -19.97 9.83 0.21
C GLN A 183 -19.95 9.88 -1.33
N LEU A 184 -19.35 8.90 -1.97
CA LEU A 184 -19.58 8.65 -3.37
C LEU A 184 -20.85 7.83 -3.47
N ALA A 185 -21.92 8.52 -3.85
CA ALA A 185 -23.15 7.89 -4.28
C ALA A 185 -22.84 6.80 -5.30
N ALA A 186 -23.29 5.59 -5.01
CA ALA A 186 -23.23 4.47 -5.94
C ALA A 186 -24.03 4.87 -7.20
N ALA A 187 -23.33 5.30 -8.23
CA ALA A 187 -23.94 5.40 -9.55
C ALA A 187 -24.17 3.96 -10.01
N ALA A 188 -25.43 3.54 -10.00
CA ALA A 188 -25.87 2.27 -10.52
C ALA A 188 -25.47 2.16 -11.98
N LEU A 189 -24.72 1.12 -12.33
CA LEU A 189 -24.47 0.74 -13.72
C LEU A 189 -25.81 0.34 -14.37
N PRO A 190 -26.13 0.82 -15.57
CA PRO A 190 -27.23 0.24 -16.35
C PRO A 190 -26.87 -1.18 -16.76
N ARG A 191 -27.90 -2.04 -16.76
CA ARG A 191 -27.83 -3.46 -17.12
C ARG A 191 -27.45 -3.67 -18.59
#